data_440a015c88e84479bd539c2d014e545f
#
_entry.id   440a015c88e84479bd539c2d014e545f
#
_cell.length_a   1.000
_cell.length_b   1.000
_cell.length_c   1.000
_cell.angle_alpha   90.00
_cell.angle_beta   90.00
_cell.angle_gamma   90.00
#
_symmetry.space_group_name_H-M   'P 1'
#
loop_
_entity.id
_entity.type
_entity.pdbx_description
1 polymer ?
#
loop_
_entity_poly.entity_id
_entity_poly.type
_entity_poly.pdbx_seq_one_letter_code
_entity_poly.pdbx_strand_id
1 'polypeptide(L)'
;SDLAFFTALLRAGSLAALAREQGVTPPVISRRLAALEARLGLRLLQRTTRRMHLTQEGELYAQRGQALLDELYALEADVAARHLAPRGLLRVNASFGFGRCHIAPAVSDFARCYPQVGVQLTLTDRPMNLVETGLDLGIRVGGLPDSRDHACRLAANRRLLCAAPDYLARCPAPTTPEALGQHQCIVIRENNQAYGNWQLRQGHRQVTVKVDGALSTNDGSTALAWGLAGHGILLRSTWEIAPLLRSGQLI
;
A
#
# COMPACT_ATOMS: atom_id res chain seq x y z
N SER A 1 24.71 -3.08 -13.90
CA SER A 1 25.27 -4.00 -12.91
C SER A 1 24.59 -5.36 -13.01
N ASP A 2 25.22 -6.41 -12.49
CA ASP A 2 24.65 -7.77 -12.44
C ASP A 2 23.41 -7.83 -11.55
N LEU A 3 23.36 -7.05 -10.48
CA LEU A 3 22.16 -6.90 -9.63
C LEU A 3 20.97 -6.36 -10.44
N ALA A 4 21.17 -5.27 -11.17
CA ALA A 4 20.11 -4.68 -12.00
C ALA A 4 19.64 -5.64 -13.11
N PHE A 5 20.57 -6.42 -13.69
CA PHE A 5 20.23 -7.45 -14.67
C PHE A 5 19.36 -8.55 -14.04
N PHE A 6 19.75 -9.08 -12.87
CA PHE A 6 19.04 -10.18 -12.23
C PHE A 6 17.65 -9.73 -11.75
N THR A 7 17.53 -8.53 -11.16
CA THR A 7 16.25 -7.94 -10.78
C THR A 7 15.34 -7.73 -11.99
N ALA A 8 15.88 -7.21 -13.11
CA ALA A 8 15.11 -7.06 -14.34
C ALA A 8 14.63 -8.41 -14.91
N LEU A 9 15.45 -9.47 -14.80
CA LEU A 9 15.09 -10.81 -15.22
C LEU A 9 13.93 -11.37 -14.40
N LEU A 10 13.95 -11.17 -13.11
CA LEU A 10 12.86 -11.61 -12.22
C LEU A 10 11.55 -10.87 -12.52
N ARG A 11 11.62 -9.56 -12.73
CA ARG A 11 10.47 -8.74 -13.10
C ARG A 11 9.87 -9.16 -14.44
N ALA A 12 10.70 -9.45 -15.43
CA ALA A 12 10.27 -9.91 -16.75
C ALA A 12 9.65 -11.33 -16.73
N GLY A 13 9.91 -12.13 -15.69
CA GLY A 13 9.34 -13.45 -15.49
C GLY A 13 9.87 -14.55 -16.43
N SER A 14 10.67 -14.21 -17.47
CA SER A 14 11.35 -15.18 -18.34
C SER A 14 12.51 -14.56 -19.09
N LEU A 15 13.49 -15.42 -19.47
CA LEU A 15 14.64 -15.03 -20.31
C LEU A 15 14.19 -14.42 -21.64
N ALA A 16 13.14 -14.99 -22.25
CA ALA A 16 12.59 -14.51 -23.53
C ALA A 16 11.90 -13.16 -23.39
N ALA A 17 11.21 -12.90 -22.27
CA ALA A 17 10.56 -11.62 -22.01
C ALA A 17 11.62 -10.52 -21.82
N LEU A 18 12.65 -10.77 -20.99
CA LEU A 18 13.73 -9.79 -20.80
C LEU A 18 14.52 -9.54 -22.12
N ALA A 19 14.72 -10.58 -22.91
CA ALA A 19 15.37 -10.43 -24.23
C ALA A 19 14.60 -9.48 -25.14
N ARG A 20 13.27 -9.59 -25.17
CA ARG A 20 12.39 -8.66 -25.93
C ARG A 20 12.45 -7.24 -25.37
N GLU A 21 12.39 -7.08 -24.06
CA GLU A 21 12.49 -5.76 -23.41
C GLU A 21 13.82 -5.05 -23.72
N GLN A 22 14.91 -5.81 -23.79
CA GLN A 22 16.25 -5.26 -24.04
C GLN A 22 16.65 -5.22 -25.53
N GLY A 23 15.78 -5.69 -26.44
CA GLY A 23 16.09 -5.72 -27.87
C GLY A 23 17.24 -6.68 -28.25
N VAL A 24 17.42 -7.76 -27.45
CA VAL A 24 18.47 -8.77 -27.68
C VAL A 24 17.87 -10.15 -27.87
N THR A 25 18.70 -11.14 -28.23
CA THR A 25 18.25 -12.52 -28.37
C THR A 25 18.30 -13.29 -27.03
N PRO A 26 17.40 -14.27 -26.80
CA PRO A 26 17.39 -15.07 -25.57
C PRO A 26 18.73 -15.73 -25.22
N PRO A 27 19.56 -16.23 -26.16
CA PRO A 27 20.89 -16.73 -25.86
C PRO A 27 21.84 -15.70 -25.22
N VAL A 28 21.69 -14.41 -25.52
CA VAL A 28 22.49 -13.34 -24.90
C VAL A 28 22.15 -13.23 -23.42
N ILE A 29 20.87 -13.21 -23.09
CA ILE A 29 20.40 -13.16 -21.70
C ILE A 29 20.84 -14.43 -20.93
N SER A 30 20.71 -15.60 -21.57
CA SER A 30 21.14 -16.87 -20.96
C SER A 30 22.64 -16.91 -20.66
N ARG A 31 23.48 -16.42 -21.58
CA ARG A 31 24.94 -16.30 -21.37
C ARG A 31 25.27 -15.33 -20.24
N ARG A 32 24.57 -14.20 -20.16
CA ARG A 32 24.77 -13.22 -19.09
C ARG A 32 24.40 -13.79 -17.71
N LEU A 33 23.31 -14.56 -17.63
CA LEU A 33 22.93 -15.26 -16.41
C LEU A 33 24.00 -16.30 -16.02
N ALA A 34 24.45 -17.12 -16.99
CA ALA A 34 25.48 -18.12 -16.74
C ALA A 34 26.82 -17.50 -16.27
N ALA A 35 27.18 -16.33 -16.83
CA ALA A 35 28.37 -15.59 -16.39
C ALA A 35 28.23 -15.08 -14.96
N LEU A 36 27.05 -14.57 -14.57
CA LEU A 36 26.74 -14.16 -13.21
C LEU A 36 26.84 -15.33 -12.23
N GLU A 37 26.19 -16.45 -12.54
CA GLU A 37 26.22 -17.67 -11.72
C GLU A 37 27.63 -18.24 -11.59
N ALA A 38 28.40 -18.25 -12.68
CA ALA A 38 29.81 -18.69 -12.67
C ALA A 38 30.69 -17.78 -11.80
N ARG A 39 30.51 -16.48 -11.86
CA ARG A 39 31.23 -15.50 -11.00
C ARG A 39 30.90 -15.68 -9.52
N LEU A 40 29.68 -16.05 -9.18
CA LEU A 40 29.26 -16.30 -7.80
C LEU A 40 29.58 -17.71 -7.33
N GLY A 41 29.92 -18.63 -8.25
CA GLY A 41 30.20 -20.05 -7.94
C GLY A 41 28.95 -20.84 -7.55
N LEU A 42 27.75 -20.33 -7.83
CA LEU A 42 26.49 -20.95 -7.42
C LEU A 42 25.39 -20.66 -8.46
N ARG A 43 24.28 -21.39 -8.35
CA ARG A 43 23.11 -21.18 -9.20
C ARG A 43 22.09 -20.31 -8.50
N LEU A 44 21.54 -19.36 -9.24
CA LEU A 44 20.46 -18.49 -8.79
C LEU A 44 19.09 -18.97 -9.27
N LEU A 45 19.04 -19.71 -10.41
CA LEU A 45 17.82 -20.25 -10.97
C LEU A 45 17.87 -21.77 -11.09
N GLN A 46 16.73 -22.43 -10.83
CA GLN A 46 16.56 -23.87 -11.07
C GLN A 46 16.39 -24.15 -12.57
N ARG A 47 16.98 -25.25 -13.04
CA ARG A 47 16.87 -25.68 -14.45
C ARG A 47 15.53 -26.36 -14.72
N THR A 48 14.43 -25.65 -14.79
CA THR A 48 13.18 -26.19 -15.36
C THR A 48 12.77 -25.37 -16.58
N THR A 49 12.39 -26.06 -17.65
CA THR A 49 12.17 -25.47 -18.98
C THR A 49 10.85 -24.67 -19.11
N ARG A 50 9.99 -24.67 -18.09
CA ARG A 50 8.65 -24.05 -18.20
C ARG A 50 8.36 -22.88 -17.23
N ARG A 51 9.09 -22.76 -16.12
CA ARG A 51 8.94 -21.63 -15.18
C ARG A 51 10.28 -21.30 -14.55
N MET A 52 10.54 -20.01 -14.32
CA MET A 52 11.70 -19.59 -13.52
C MET A 52 11.40 -19.85 -12.04
N HIS A 53 12.19 -20.71 -11.42
CA HIS A 53 12.18 -20.90 -9.98
C HIS A 53 13.52 -20.48 -9.42
N LEU A 54 13.50 -19.69 -8.36
CA LEU A 54 14.70 -19.29 -7.64
C LEU A 54 15.25 -20.47 -6.83
N THR A 55 16.57 -20.50 -6.63
CA THR A 55 17.21 -21.25 -5.55
C THR A 55 17.12 -20.43 -4.26
N GLN A 56 17.49 -21.00 -3.11
CA GLN A 56 17.58 -20.22 -1.85
C GLN A 56 18.59 -19.07 -1.98
N GLU A 57 19.71 -19.33 -2.65
CA GLU A 57 20.72 -18.32 -2.96
C GLU A 57 20.17 -17.25 -3.92
N GLY A 58 19.33 -17.66 -4.88
CA GLY A 58 18.65 -16.77 -5.80
C GLY A 58 17.66 -15.84 -5.10
N GLU A 59 16.89 -16.34 -4.13
CA GLU A 59 15.98 -15.55 -3.30
C GLU A 59 16.76 -14.54 -2.45
N LEU A 60 17.83 -14.98 -1.79
CA LEU A 60 18.69 -14.10 -1.01
C LEU A 60 19.32 -13.00 -1.87
N TYR A 61 19.86 -13.39 -3.05
CA TYR A 61 20.48 -12.47 -3.99
C TYR A 61 19.47 -11.44 -4.54
N ALA A 62 18.24 -11.87 -4.83
CA ALA A 62 17.17 -10.99 -5.28
C ALA A 62 16.77 -9.98 -4.19
N GLN A 63 16.50 -10.46 -2.96
CA GLN A 63 16.06 -9.63 -1.86
C GLN A 63 17.10 -8.59 -1.44
N ARG A 64 18.34 -9.06 -1.22
CA ARG A 64 19.45 -8.18 -0.83
C ARG A 64 19.89 -7.29 -1.99
N GLY A 65 19.85 -7.83 -3.21
CA GLY A 65 20.21 -7.08 -4.42
C GLY A 65 19.25 -5.91 -4.71
N GLN A 66 17.94 -6.10 -4.47
CA GLN A 66 16.98 -5.01 -4.61
C GLN A 66 17.27 -3.89 -3.61
N ALA A 67 17.51 -4.21 -2.34
CA ALA A 67 17.83 -3.22 -1.31
C ALA A 67 19.10 -2.40 -1.67
N LEU A 68 20.15 -3.06 -2.17
CA LEU A 68 21.38 -2.39 -2.60
C LEU A 68 21.16 -1.51 -3.84
N LEU A 69 20.28 -1.91 -4.77
CA LEU A 69 19.94 -1.06 -5.91
C LEU A 69 19.16 0.18 -5.48
N ASP A 70 18.23 0.03 -4.53
CA ASP A 70 17.46 1.14 -3.99
C ASP A 70 18.38 2.14 -3.26
N GLU A 71 19.36 1.64 -2.48
CA GLU A 71 20.39 2.47 -1.85
C GLU A 71 21.29 3.19 -2.88
N LEU A 72 21.68 2.49 -3.96
CA LEU A 72 22.48 3.09 -5.03
C LEU A 72 21.72 4.21 -5.74
N TYR A 73 20.45 3.97 -6.08
CA TYR A 73 19.61 4.99 -6.70
C TYR A 73 19.35 6.18 -5.78
N ALA A 74 19.17 5.93 -4.47
CA ALA A 74 19.07 6.99 -3.47
C ALA A 74 20.37 7.83 -3.42
N LEU A 75 21.52 7.19 -3.41
CA LEU A 75 22.82 7.87 -3.44
C LEU A 75 23.00 8.71 -4.71
N GLU A 76 22.69 8.15 -5.89
CA GLU A 76 22.77 8.87 -7.16
C GLU A 76 21.81 10.06 -7.20
N ALA A 77 20.59 9.90 -6.65
CA ALA A 77 19.63 10.97 -6.50
C ALA A 77 20.12 12.06 -5.53
N ASP A 78 20.72 11.69 -4.40
CA ASP A 78 21.30 12.63 -3.43
C ASP A 78 22.47 13.43 -4.02
N VAL A 79 23.31 12.79 -4.81
CA VAL A 79 24.43 13.46 -5.52
C VAL A 79 23.89 14.41 -6.61
N ALA A 80 22.89 13.99 -7.37
CA ALA A 80 22.23 14.82 -8.38
C ALA A 80 21.49 16.00 -7.73
N ALA A 81 20.81 15.77 -6.59
CA ALA A 81 20.09 16.81 -5.86
C ALA A 81 21.01 17.90 -5.29
N ARG A 82 22.26 17.60 -5.02
CA ARG A 82 23.26 18.62 -4.59
C ARG A 82 23.57 19.66 -5.67
N HIS A 83 23.28 19.36 -6.94
CA HIS A 83 23.53 20.29 -8.05
C HIS A 83 22.28 21.05 -8.54
N LEU A 84 21.07 20.59 -8.18
CA LEU A 84 19.82 21.25 -8.59
C LEU A 84 18.87 21.24 -7.38
N ALA A 85 18.71 22.39 -6.71
CA ALA A 85 17.68 22.52 -5.68
C ALA A 85 16.30 22.18 -6.30
N PRO A 86 15.56 21.19 -5.74
CA PRO A 86 14.23 20.85 -6.23
C PRO A 86 13.34 22.09 -6.26
N ARG A 87 12.65 22.31 -7.38
CA ARG A 87 11.73 23.45 -7.58
C ARG A 87 10.56 23.05 -8.45
N GLY A 88 9.43 23.71 -8.28
CA GLY A 88 8.23 23.47 -9.08
C GLY A 88 7.03 23.16 -8.17
N LEU A 89 6.00 22.52 -8.72
CA LEU A 89 4.77 22.18 -8.00
C LEU A 89 4.59 20.67 -7.97
N LEU A 90 4.52 20.11 -6.75
CA LEU A 90 4.21 18.71 -6.48
C LEU A 90 2.72 18.56 -6.12
N ARG A 91 1.98 17.81 -6.91
CA ARG A 91 0.55 17.52 -6.72
C ARG A 91 0.37 16.17 -6.09
N VAL A 92 -0.09 16.17 -4.84
CA VAL A 92 -0.25 14.96 -4.02
C VAL A 92 -1.72 14.72 -3.74
N ASN A 93 -2.15 13.47 -3.86
CA ASN A 93 -3.48 13.05 -3.45
C ASN A 93 -3.40 11.98 -2.35
N ALA A 94 -4.27 12.09 -1.33
CA ALA A 94 -4.40 11.12 -0.26
C ALA A 94 -5.85 10.97 0.20
N SER A 95 -6.17 9.89 0.94
CA SER A 95 -7.47 9.74 1.59
C SER A 95 -7.63 10.73 2.73
N PHE A 96 -8.87 11.13 3.05
CA PHE A 96 -9.17 12.16 4.06
C PHE A 96 -8.44 11.93 5.39
N GLY A 97 -8.70 10.83 6.07
CA GLY A 97 -8.17 10.58 7.42
C GLY A 97 -6.65 10.45 7.43
N PHE A 98 -6.10 9.54 6.60
CA PHE A 98 -4.65 9.32 6.52
C PHE A 98 -3.92 10.57 6.01
N GLY A 99 -4.52 11.26 5.05
CA GLY A 99 -4.00 12.52 4.52
C GLY A 99 -3.86 13.58 5.59
N ARG A 100 -4.88 13.80 6.43
CA ARG A 100 -4.83 14.77 7.53
C ARG A 100 -3.83 14.38 8.62
N CYS A 101 -3.85 13.11 9.04
CA CYS A 101 -3.07 12.68 10.21
C CYS A 101 -1.59 12.45 9.92
N HIS A 102 -1.25 12.02 8.69
CA HIS A 102 0.12 11.59 8.37
C HIS A 102 0.75 12.35 7.20
N ILE A 103 -0.03 12.62 6.13
CA ILE A 103 0.54 13.24 4.94
C ILE A 103 0.68 14.75 5.10
N ALA A 104 -0.31 15.43 5.66
CA ALA A 104 -0.22 16.87 5.86
C ALA A 104 0.95 17.29 6.77
N PRO A 105 1.23 16.63 7.90
CA PRO A 105 2.45 16.87 8.67
C PRO A 105 3.73 16.60 7.86
N ALA A 106 3.81 15.47 7.14
CA ALA A 106 4.96 15.13 6.30
C ALA A 106 5.20 16.17 5.19
N VAL A 107 4.13 16.67 4.57
CA VAL A 107 4.18 17.74 3.56
C VAL A 107 4.68 19.05 4.20
N SER A 108 4.27 19.35 5.43
CA SER A 108 4.77 20.53 6.17
C SER A 108 6.27 20.45 6.42
N ASP A 109 6.77 19.28 6.82
CA ASP A 109 8.21 19.06 7.03
C ASP A 109 8.98 19.12 5.70
N PHE A 110 8.44 18.51 4.66
CA PHE A 110 9.00 18.56 3.31
C PHE A 110 9.12 19.99 2.78
N ALA A 111 8.08 20.82 2.94
CA ALA A 111 8.09 22.20 2.49
C ALA A 111 9.13 23.06 3.20
N ARG A 112 9.44 22.72 4.48
CA ARG A 112 10.55 23.39 5.21
C ARG A 112 11.92 22.99 4.65
N CYS A 113 12.08 21.73 4.24
CA CYS A 113 13.34 21.24 3.68
C CYS A 113 13.56 21.73 2.25
N TYR A 114 12.47 21.92 1.47
CA TYR A 114 12.50 22.27 0.05
C TYR A 114 11.63 23.48 -0.27
N PRO A 115 12.03 24.70 0.17
CA PRO A 115 11.19 25.91 0.08
C PRO A 115 10.86 26.37 -1.34
N GLN A 116 11.59 25.87 -2.35
CA GLN A 116 11.30 26.16 -3.76
C GLN A 116 10.31 25.20 -4.41
N VAL A 117 9.85 24.18 -3.66
CA VAL A 117 8.82 23.24 -4.13
C VAL A 117 7.48 23.64 -3.52
N GLY A 118 6.56 24.08 -4.36
CA GLY A 118 5.15 24.21 -3.99
C GLY A 118 4.54 22.81 -3.84
N VAL A 119 3.70 22.59 -2.83
CA VAL A 119 2.95 21.33 -2.69
C VAL A 119 1.46 21.63 -2.67
N GLN A 120 0.72 20.95 -3.55
CA GLN A 120 -0.74 20.95 -3.57
C GLN A 120 -1.24 19.60 -3.08
N LEU A 121 -1.77 19.55 -1.86
CA LEU A 121 -2.34 18.35 -1.27
C LEU A 121 -3.86 18.34 -1.47
N THR A 122 -4.35 17.33 -2.21
CA THR A 122 -5.79 17.09 -2.43
C THR A 122 -6.22 15.86 -1.63
N LEU A 123 -7.22 16.02 -0.77
CA LEU A 123 -7.79 14.92 0.00
C LEU A 123 -9.11 14.47 -0.62
N THR A 124 -9.29 13.16 -0.81
CA THR A 124 -10.53 12.59 -1.39
C THR A 124 -10.72 11.14 -0.96
N ASP A 125 -11.98 10.72 -0.91
CA ASP A 125 -12.38 9.32 -0.74
C ASP A 125 -12.40 8.53 -2.06
N ARG A 126 -12.29 9.22 -3.22
CA ARG A 126 -12.38 8.58 -4.53
C ARG A 126 -10.99 8.25 -5.08
N PRO A 127 -10.82 7.06 -5.69
CA PRO A 127 -9.64 6.78 -6.48
C PRO A 127 -9.55 7.78 -7.63
N MET A 128 -8.39 8.42 -7.78
CA MET A 128 -8.13 9.31 -8.89
C MET A 128 -7.09 8.67 -9.81
N ASN A 129 -7.31 8.76 -11.11
CA ASN A 129 -6.30 8.42 -12.09
C ASN A 129 -5.24 9.53 -12.09
N LEU A 130 -4.00 9.20 -11.77
CA LEU A 130 -2.91 10.18 -11.66
C LEU A 130 -2.70 10.94 -12.96
N VAL A 131 -2.71 10.24 -14.08
CA VAL A 131 -2.45 10.82 -15.41
C VAL A 131 -3.58 11.78 -15.81
N GLU A 132 -4.84 11.33 -15.69
CA GLU A 132 -6.00 12.14 -16.10
C GLU A 132 -6.20 13.39 -15.24
N THR A 133 -5.78 13.32 -13.97
CA THR A 133 -5.97 14.42 -13.02
C THR A 133 -4.72 15.28 -12.85
N GLY A 134 -3.62 14.96 -13.55
CA GLY A 134 -2.36 15.68 -13.45
C GLY A 134 -1.72 15.62 -12.06
N LEU A 135 -1.94 14.53 -11.34
CA LEU A 135 -1.34 14.27 -10.04
C LEU A 135 0.02 13.57 -10.22
N ASP A 136 0.99 13.98 -9.43
CA ASP A 136 2.34 13.40 -9.43
C ASP A 136 2.45 12.22 -8.48
N LEU A 137 1.70 12.24 -7.36
CA LEU A 137 1.73 11.22 -6.32
C LEU A 137 0.34 10.93 -5.76
N GLY A 138 -0.01 9.65 -5.65
CA GLY A 138 -1.23 9.17 -5.00
C GLY A 138 -0.93 8.25 -3.83
N ILE A 139 -1.45 8.56 -2.63
CA ILE A 139 -1.28 7.73 -1.43
C ILE A 139 -2.61 7.06 -1.12
N ARG A 140 -2.61 5.74 -1.13
CA ARG A 140 -3.82 4.92 -1.02
C ARG A 140 -3.73 3.90 0.11
N VAL A 141 -4.88 3.57 0.68
CA VAL A 141 -5.05 2.47 1.63
C VAL A 141 -5.77 1.33 0.93
N GLY A 142 -5.19 0.13 0.96
CA GLY A 142 -5.76 -1.07 0.32
C GLY A 142 -4.98 -1.54 -0.90
N GLY A 143 -5.56 -2.49 -1.65
CA GLY A 143 -4.97 -2.99 -2.89
C GLY A 143 -5.05 -1.95 -4.00
N LEU A 144 -3.99 -1.86 -4.80
CA LEU A 144 -4.01 -1.08 -6.02
C LEU A 144 -4.56 -1.96 -7.16
N PRO A 145 -5.41 -1.42 -8.04
CA PRO A 145 -5.75 -2.10 -9.28
C PRO A 145 -4.48 -2.23 -10.13
N ASP A 146 -4.46 -3.23 -11.02
CA ASP A 146 -3.40 -3.36 -12.02
C ASP A 146 -3.35 -2.06 -12.83
N SER A 147 -2.34 -1.25 -12.58
CA SER A 147 -2.08 0.00 -13.28
C SER A 147 -0.65 0.01 -13.83
N ARG A 148 -0.40 0.88 -14.79
CA ARG A 148 0.97 1.13 -15.29
C ARG A 148 1.78 2.01 -14.35
N ASP A 149 1.20 2.43 -13.22
CA ASP A 149 1.84 3.32 -12.26
C ASP A 149 2.87 2.55 -11.42
N HIS A 150 3.93 3.20 -11.07
CA HIS A 150 4.89 2.66 -10.12
C HIS A 150 4.32 2.77 -8.71
N ALA A 151 4.25 1.65 -8.00
CA ALA A 151 3.72 1.60 -6.65
C ALA A 151 4.77 1.09 -5.66
N CYS A 152 4.86 1.78 -4.51
CA CYS A 152 5.68 1.39 -3.39
C CYS A 152 4.81 1.20 -2.14
N ARG A 153 4.99 0.10 -1.43
CA ARG A 153 4.26 -0.16 -0.19
C ARG A 153 4.92 0.60 0.96
N LEU A 154 4.21 1.56 1.55
CA LEU A 154 4.71 2.35 2.67
C LEU A 154 4.59 1.60 4.00
N ALA A 155 3.45 0.96 4.27
CA ALA A 155 3.20 0.25 5.52
C ALA A 155 2.13 -0.83 5.37
N ALA A 156 2.12 -1.79 6.32
CA ALA A 156 1.00 -2.70 6.48
C ALA A 156 -0.16 -1.99 7.17
N ASN A 157 -1.39 -2.24 6.70
CA ASN A 157 -2.61 -1.75 7.34
C ASN A 157 -3.53 -2.92 7.70
N ARG A 158 -4.12 -2.85 8.89
CA ARG A 158 -5.20 -3.75 9.31
C ARG A 158 -6.42 -2.92 9.68
N ARG A 159 -7.61 -3.46 9.42
CA ARG A 159 -8.88 -2.89 9.87
C ARG A 159 -9.45 -3.81 10.96
N LEU A 160 -9.94 -3.20 12.02
CA LEU A 160 -10.57 -3.90 13.14
C LEU A 160 -12.00 -3.40 13.31
N LEU A 161 -12.86 -4.30 13.77
CA LEU A 161 -14.16 -3.94 14.31
C LEU A 161 -13.94 -3.30 15.68
N CYS A 162 -14.63 -2.22 15.95
CA CYS A 162 -14.58 -1.54 17.24
C CYS A 162 -15.89 -0.80 17.53
N ALA A 163 -16.19 -0.59 18.80
CA ALA A 163 -17.32 0.21 19.25
C ALA A 163 -16.98 0.88 20.59
N ALA A 164 -17.74 1.91 20.95
CA ALA A 164 -17.64 2.51 22.28
C ALA A 164 -18.19 1.55 23.35
N PRO A 165 -17.62 1.56 24.58
CA PRO A 165 -18.14 0.77 25.71
C PRO A 165 -19.64 0.98 25.93
N ASP A 166 -20.13 2.21 25.85
CA ASP A 166 -21.53 2.56 26.02
C ASP A 166 -22.46 1.87 25.02
N TYR A 167 -21.99 1.66 23.79
CA TYR A 167 -22.74 0.89 22.80
C TYR A 167 -22.78 -0.59 23.20
N LEU A 168 -21.65 -1.17 23.57
CA LEU A 168 -21.54 -2.59 23.93
C LEU A 168 -22.26 -2.92 25.23
N ALA A 169 -22.44 -1.97 26.15
CA ALA A 169 -23.26 -2.13 27.35
C ALA A 169 -24.75 -2.33 27.02
N ARG A 170 -25.23 -1.74 25.90
CA ARG A 170 -26.62 -1.91 25.43
C ARG A 170 -26.81 -3.06 24.46
N CYS A 171 -25.79 -3.33 23.66
CA CYS A 171 -25.78 -4.35 22.61
C CYS A 171 -24.50 -5.18 22.74
N PRO A 172 -24.54 -6.38 23.34
CA PRO A 172 -23.36 -7.22 23.55
C PRO A 172 -22.57 -7.43 22.25
N ALA A 173 -21.23 -7.53 22.35
CA ALA A 173 -20.35 -7.64 21.18
C ALA A 173 -20.72 -8.85 20.28
N PRO A 174 -20.69 -8.70 18.95
CA PRO A 174 -20.96 -9.81 18.04
C PRO A 174 -19.86 -10.87 18.15
N THR A 175 -20.24 -12.13 18.27
CA THR A 175 -19.31 -13.27 18.36
C THR A 175 -19.02 -13.91 17.01
N THR A 176 -19.86 -13.64 16.00
CA THR A 176 -19.69 -14.12 14.64
C THR A 176 -19.87 -12.97 13.65
N PRO A 177 -19.29 -13.08 12.44
CA PRO A 177 -19.49 -12.05 11.40
C PRO A 177 -20.96 -11.83 11.07
N GLU A 178 -21.77 -12.86 11.05
CA GLU A 178 -23.20 -12.81 10.70
C GLU A 178 -24.01 -12.03 11.74
N ALA A 179 -23.59 -12.06 13.00
CA ALA A 179 -24.25 -11.33 14.09
C ALA A 179 -24.21 -9.79 13.87
N LEU A 180 -23.30 -9.29 13.04
CA LEU A 180 -23.25 -7.86 12.67
C LEU A 180 -24.54 -7.37 12.00
N GLY A 181 -25.31 -8.26 11.36
CA GLY A 181 -26.62 -7.92 10.80
C GLY A 181 -27.68 -7.53 11.84
N GLN A 182 -27.44 -7.80 13.12
CA GLN A 182 -28.31 -7.41 14.25
C GLN A 182 -27.82 -6.14 14.97
N HIS A 183 -26.70 -5.57 14.53
CA HIS A 183 -26.11 -4.39 15.13
C HIS A 183 -26.29 -3.14 14.23
N GLN A 184 -26.31 -1.99 14.87
CA GLN A 184 -26.13 -0.73 14.15
C GLN A 184 -24.67 -0.62 13.73
N CYS A 185 -24.43 -0.57 12.43
CA CYS A 185 -23.09 -0.40 11.86
C CYS A 185 -22.95 0.97 11.20
N ILE A 186 -21.88 1.68 11.49
CA ILE A 186 -21.61 2.97 10.87
C ILE A 186 -20.87 2.73 9.57
N VAL A 187 -21.52 2.97 8.44
CA VAL A 187 -21.01 2.63 7.12
C VAL A 187 -20.23 3.80 6.52
N ILE A 188 -18.98 3.54 6.15
CA ILE A 188 -18.17 4.50 5.40
C ILE A 188 -18.26 4.14 3.93
N ARG A 189 -18.68 5.09 3.10
CA ARG A 189 -18.70 4.96 1.64
C ARG A 189 -17.30 5.28 1.10
N GLU A 190 -16.50 4.25 0.90
CA GLU A 190 -15.19 4.36 0.25
C GLU A 190 -15.29 3.77 -1.15
N ASN A 191 -14.80 4.49 -2.18
CA ASN A 191 -14.44 3.95 -3.49
C ASN A 191 -15.48 3.05 -4.15
N ASN A 192 -16.54 3.48 -4.70
CA ASN A 192 -17.46 2.65 -5.52
C ASN A 192 -17.71 1.19 -5.03
N GLN A 193 -17.29 0.84 -3.81
CA GLN A 193 -17.57 -0.46 -3.22
C GLN A 193 -19.06 -0.59 -2.94
N ALA A 194 -19.58 -1.80 -3.08
CA ALA A 194 -20.97 -2.08 -2.76
C ALA A 194 -21.27 -1.64 -1.32
N TYR A 195 -22.26 -0.77 -1.16
CA TYR A 195 -22.66 -0.17 0.10
C TYR A 195 -22.86 -1.24 1.18
N GLY A 196 -22.21 -1.03 2.32
CA GLY A 196 -22.39 -1.88 3.50
C GLY A 196 -21.75 -3.28 3.42
N ASN A 197 -20.92 -3.59 2.42
CA ASN A 197 -20.25 -4.87 2.36
C ASN A 197 -18.89 -4.80 3.08
N TRP A 198 -18.81 -5.44 4.25
CA TRP A 198 -17.55 -5.56 5.00
C TRP A 198 -16.87 -6.90 4.72
N GLN A 199 -15.62 -6.82 4.27
CA GLN A 199 -14.77 -8.00 4.14
C GLN A 199 -14.04 -8.24 5.46
N LEU A 200 -14.39 -9.33 6.13
CA LEU A 200 -13.84 -9.73 7.40
C LEU A 200 -13.03 -11.01 7.27
N ARG A 201 -12.18 -11.28 8.25
CA ARG A 201 -11.41 -12.50 8.35
C ARG A 201 -11.71 -13.21 9.66
N GLN A 202 -12.21 -14.43 9.55
CA GLN A 202 -12.43 -15.33 10.68
C GLN A 202 -11.44 -16.51 10.56
N GLY A 203 -10.38 -16.49 11.34
CA GLY A 203 -9.28 -17.44 11.17
C GLY A 203 -8.62 -17.34 9.79
N HIS A 204 -8.71 -18.41 8.99
CA HIS A 204 -8.20 -18.47 7.63
C HIS A 204 -9.26 -18.15 6.56
N ARG A 205 -10.54 -18.05 6.93
CA ARG A 205 -11.65 -17.82 6.01
C ARG A 205 -11.92 -16.32 5.86
N GLN A 206 -12.04 -15.86 4.62
CA GLN A 206 -12.60 -14.54 4.30
C GLN A 206 -14.11 -14.65 4.21
N VAL A 207 -14.80 -13.71 4.86
CA VAL A 207 -16.27 -13.64 4.90
C VAL A 207 -16.66 -12.21 4.51
N THR A 208 -17.60 -12.08 3.57
CA THR A 208 -18.23 -10.80 3.25
C THR A 208 -19.56 -10.73 3.98
N VAL A 209 -19.71 -9.71 4.83
CA VAL A 209 -20.95 -9.48 5.59
C VAL A 209 -21.58 -8.19 5.09
N LYS A 210 -22.86 -8.28 4.76
CA LYS A 210 -23.66 -7.09 4.50
C LYS A 210 -24.09 -6.51 5.83
N VAL A 211 -23.67 -5.28 6.10
CA VAL A 211 -24.03 -4.53 7.31
C VAL A 211 -24.92 -3.34 6.95
N ASP A 212 -25.72 -2.91 7.90
CA ASP A 212 -26.60 -1.78 7.78
C ASP A 212 -26.58 -0.93 9.06
N GLY A 213 -27.08 0.29 8.97
CA GLY A 213 -27.21 1.20 10.10
C GLY A 213 -27.69 2.58 9.68
N ALA A 214 -28.21 3.33 10.64
CA ALA A 214 -28.81 4.63 10.42
C ALA A 214 -27.83 5.71 9.96
N LEU A 215 -26.51 5.51 10.19
CA LEU A 215 -25.47 6.49 9.92
C LEU A 215 -24.51 6.02 8.84
N SER A 216 -24.30 6.86 7.84
CA SER A 216 -23.29 6.63 6.80
C SER A 216 -22.63 7.95 6.39
N THR A 217 -21.36 7.87 6.04
CA THR A 217 -20.55 9.02 5.62
C THR A 217 -19.47 8.56 4.63
N ASN A 218 -18.81 9.49 3.96
CA ASN A 218 -17.59 9.23 3.19
C ASN A 218 -16.32 9.68 3.94
N ASP A 219 -16.47 10.23 5.14
CA ASP A 219 -15.35 10.68 5.97
C ASP A 219 -15.16 9.79 7.21
N GLY A 220 -14.00 9.15 7.28
CA GLY A 220 -13.67 8.26 8.38
C GLY A 220 -13.61 8.93 9.74
N SER A 221 -13.25 10.21 9.82
CA SER A 221 -13.19 10.94 11.09
C SER A 221 -14.60 11.23 11.62
N THR A 222 -15.52 11.56 10.74
CA THR A 222 -16.96 11.71 11.08
C THR A 222 -17.52 10.37 11.60
N ALA A 223 -17.24 9.27 10.89
CA ALA A 223 -17.67 7.95 11.35
C ALA A 223 -17.09 7.62 12.73
N LEU A 224 -15.82 7.92 12.96
CA LEU A 224 -15.15 7.69 14.24
C LEU A 224 -15.81 8.49 15.37
N ALA A 225 -16.14 9.77 15.14
CA ALA A 225 -16.84 10.59 16.11
C ALA A 225 -18.22 9.99 16.52
N TRP A 226 -18.98 9.48 15.54
CA TRP A 226 -20.23 8.78 15.81
C TRP A 226 -20.03 7.46 16.57
N GLY A 227 -18.95 6.72 16.23
CA GLY A 227 -18.59 5.50 16.97
C GLY A 227 -18.26 5.75 18.42
N LEU A 228 -17.48 6.79 18.71
CA LEU A 228 -17.14 7.24 20.07
C LEU A 228 -18.37 7.72 20.84
N ALA A 229 -19.34 8.31 20.14
CA ALA A 229 -20.63 8.69 20.72
C ALA A 229 -21.59 7.50 20.92
N GLY A 230 -21.15 6.27 20.65
CA GLY A 230 -21.92 5.04 20.92
C GLY A 230 -23.07 4.77 19.94
N HIS A 231 -22.98 5.25 18.70
CA HIS A 231 -24.00 5.03 17.69
C HIS A 231 -23.93 3.66 17.00
N GLY A 232 -22.81 2.92 17.13
CA GLY A 232 -22.72 1.61 16.49
C GLY A 232 -21.31 1.07 16.38
N ILE A 233 -21.19 -0.03 15.63
CA ILE A 233 -19.93 -0.70 15.34
C ILE A 233 -19.27 -0.06 14.10
N LEU A 234 -17.95 0.08 14.17
CA LEU A 234 -17.08 0.60 13.11
C LEU A 234 -16.15 -0.48 12.59
N LEU A 235 -15.75 -0.38 11.33
CA LEU A 235 -14.61 -1.08 10.77
C LEU A 235 -13.52 -0.03 10.43
N ARG A 236 -12.48 0.07 11.27
CA ARG A 236 -11.45 1.13 11.18
C ARG A 236 -10.03 0.61 11.13
N SER A 237 -9.16 1.40 10.48
CA SER A 237 -7.74 1.10 10.38
C SER A 237 -7.02 1.25 11.72
N THR A 238 -6.12 0.32 12.02
CA THR A 238 -5.39 0.29 13.29
C THR A 238 -4.55 1.54 13.54
N TRP A 239 -3.99 2.16 12.50
CA TRP A 239 -3.21 3.40 12.63
C TRP A 239 -4.02 4.55 13.25
N GLU A 240 -5.34 4.55 13.05
CA GLU A 240 -6.22 5.59 13.57
C GLU A 240 -6.75 5.26 14.98
N ILE A 241 -7.17 4.00 15.18
CA ILE A 241 -7.88 3.62 16.41
C ILE A 241 -6.99 3.06 17.51
N ALA A 242 -5.72 2.75 17.24
CA ALA A 242 -4.84 2.16 18.26
C ALA A 242 -4.69 3.01 19.55
N PRO A 243 -4.63 4.35 19.52
CA PRO A 243 -4.66 5.15 20.73
C PRO A 243 -5.97 5.03 21.52
N LEU A 244 -7.10 4.96 20.81
CA LEU A 244 -8.44 4.86 21.39
C LEU A 244 -8.71 3.49 22.01
N LEU A 245 -8.18 2.42 21.41
CA LEU A 245 -8.21 1.08 21.98
C LEU A 245 -7.37 1.02 23.27
N ARG A 246 -6.19 1.63 23.28
CA ARG A 246 -5.32 1.67 24.46
C ARG A 246 -5.91 2.48 25.61
N SER A 247 -6.64 3.53 25.32
CA SER A 247 -7.32 4.37 26.32
C SER A 247 -8.68 3.81 26.78
N GLY A 248 -9.17 2.71 26.17
CA GLY A 248 -10.46 2.13 26.46
C GLY A 248 -11.67 2.94 25.95
N GLN A 249 -11.44 3.98 25.14
CA GLN A 249 -12.52 4.74 24.50
C GLN A 249 -13.21 3.93 23.39
N LEU A 250 -12.49 2.97 22.81
CA LEU A 250 -13.03 1.93 21.93
C LEU A 250 -12.59 0.55 22.43
N ILE A 251 -13.45 -0.46 22.16
CA ILE A 251 -13.19 -1.87 22.42
C ILE A 251 -13.34 -2.64 21.12
#